data_06813fe8eaeab2a70fa9c3ad7658ebc4
#
_entry.id   06813fe8eaeab2a70fa9c3ad7658ebc4
#
_cell.length_a   1.000
_cell.length_b   1.000
_cell.length_c   1.000
_cell.angle_alpha   90.00
_cell.angle_beta   90.00
_cell.angle_gamma   90.00
#
_symmetry.space_group_name_H-M   'P 1'
#
loop_
_entity.id
_entity.type
_entity.pdbx_description
1 polymer ?
#
loop_
_entity_poly.entity_id
_entity_poly.type
_entity_poly.pdbx_seq_one_letter_code
_entity_poly.pdbx_strand_id
1 'polypeptide(L)'
;MAEETKPGIFESLQNLWNKYTTPTDGAQQGQSLLGYDYNSVANQNLLRSCKFAVQFIRIPGIEPADLRRLTYLCDSVEFPGQTLTTTDYRIPGQLKTKIPYARELSEVTFSFYVPVDYSPYTLMNDWIQSISLSTTQNRYLDEIVGSISLYQFADTGKSFIRGTPSKSMQVDLINAYPLNVQSMPANWGDDGFHKLTASFFFVDYRITEF
;
A
#
# COMPACT_ATOMS: atom_id res chain seq x y z
N MET A 1 8.64 75.46 0.48
CA MET A 1 9.81 74.58 0.23
C MET A 1 9.88 73.64 1.41
N ALA A 2 9.46 72.40 1.26
CA ALA A 2 9.60 71.39 2.32
C ALA A 2 10.94 70.66 2.09
N GLU A 3 11.81 70.73 3.07
CA GLU A 3 13.07 70.02 3.09
C GLU A 3 12.78 68.50 3.25
N GLU A 4 13.12 67.73 2.21
CA GLU A 4 13.17 66.27 2.31
C GLU A 4 14.34 65.91 3.19
N THR A 5 14.08 65.53 4.43
CA THR A 5 15.08 64.99 5.34
C THR A 5 15.41 63.57 4.85
N LYS A 6 16.65 63.35 4.37
CA LYS A 6 17.15 62.02 3.99
C LYS A 6 17.08 61.11 5.22
N PRO A 7 16.51 59.90 5.08
CA PRO A 7 16.44 58.97 6.19
C PRO A 7 17.85 58.61 6.67
N GLY A 8 18.06 58.56 7.95
CA GLY A 8 19.33 58.22 8.58
C GLY A 8 19.78 56.82 8.18
N ILE A 9 21.08 56.57 8.22
CA ILE A 9 21.69 55.27 7.86
C ILE A 9 21.02 54.13 8.61
N PHE A 10 20.60 54.37 9.87
CA PHE A 10 19.89 53.37 10.69
C PHE A 10 18.47 53.04 10.16
N GLU A 11 17.73 54.05 9.72
CA GLU A 11 16.39 53.83 9.09
C GLU A 11 16.52 53.10 7.73
N SER A 12 17.55 53.41 6.98
CA SER A 12 17.84 52.74 5.71
C SER A 12 18.19 51.26 5.92
N LEU A 13 18.94 50.93 6.95
CA LEU A 13 19.28 49.57 7.33
C LEU A 13 18.06 48.82 7.88
N GLN A 14 17.20 49.49 8.66
CA GLN A 14 15.98 48.91 9.20
C GLN A 14 14.94 48.65 8.11
N ASN A 15 14.84 49.53 7.11
CA ASN A 15 13.99 49.33 5.94
C ASN A 15 14.52 48.20 5.04
N LEU A 16 15.83 48.07 4.90
CA LEU A 16 16.43 46.92 4.23
C LEU A 16 16.17 45.62 4.98
N TRP A 17 16.36 45.61 6.28
CA TRP A 17 16.11 44.46 7.13
C TRP A 17 14.62 44.04 7.05
N ASN A 18 13.70 44.99 7.20
CA ASN A 18 12.26 44.73 7.08
C ASN A 18 11.87 44.25 5.69
N LYS A 19 12.52 44.72 4.63
CA LYS A 19 12.25 44.29 3.24
C LYS A 19 12.63 42.83 3.00
N TYR A 20 13.63 42.33 3.72
CA TYR A 20 14.14 40.96 3.55
C TYR A 20 13.75 39.99 4.68
N THR A 21 13.25 40.49 5.81
CA THR A 21 12.92 39.67 6.99
C THR A 21 11.46 39.69 7.43
N THR A 22 10.67 40.70 7.04
CA THR A 22 9.22 40.64 7.27
C THR A 22 8.57 39.77 6.20
N PRO A 23 7.85 38.72 6.59
CA PRO A 23 6.92 38.07 5.68
C PRO A 23 5.89 39.12 5.30
N THR A 24 5.87 39.54 4.04
CA THR A 24 4.76 40.29 3.48
C THR A 24 3.51 39.48 3.69
N ASP A 25 2.52 40.04 4.40
CA ASP A 25 1.17 39.50 4.54
C ASP A 25 0.57 39.25 3.14
N GLY A 26 0.47 38.07 2.81
CA GLY A 26 0.07 37.48 1.54
C GLY A 26 1.03 36.32 1.33
N ALA A 27 0.60 35.13 1.78
CA ALA A 27 1.35 33.91 1.66
C ALA A 27 2.00 33.82 0.28
N GLN A 28 3.15 34.44 0.09
CA GLN A 28 4.04 34.11 -0.99
C GLN A 28 4.68 32.79 -0.59
N GLN A 29 3.96 31.75 -0.97
CA GLN A 29 4.46 30.45 -1.30
C GLN A 29 5.88 30.61 -1.80
N GLY A 30 6.82 30.09 -1.03
CA GLY A 30 8.21 30.02 -1.45
C GLY A 30 8.28 29.30 -2.78
N GLN A 31 8.26 30.07 -3.86
CA GLN A 31 8.50 29.52 -5.19
C GLN A 31 9.92 28.99 -5.19
N SER A 32 10.06 27.69 -5.08
CA SER A 32 11.33 27.04 -5.37
C SER A 32 11.66 27.35 -6.84
N LEU A 33 12.93 27.53 -7.14
CA LEU A 33 13.47 27.75 -8.49
C LEU A 33 12.98 26.75 -9.56
N LEU A 34 12.30 25.68 -9.15
CA LEU A 34 11.75 24.61 -9.99
C LEU A 34 10.21 24.56 -9.96
N GLY A 35 9.52 25.54 -9.35
CA GLY A 35 8.05 25.57 -9.30
C GLY A 35 7.44 24.54 -8.33
N TYR A 36 8.25 23.83 -7.54
CA TYR A 36 7.79 22.92 -6.49
C TYR A 36 7.71 23.66 -5.17
N ASP A 37 6.51 23.78 -4.64
CA ASP A 37 6.29 24.32 -3.31
C ASP A 37 6.50 23.23 -2.26
N TYR A 38 7.49 23.38 -1.39
CA TYR A 38 7.72 22.45 -0.28
C TYR A 38 6.48 22.34 0.64
N ASN A 39 5.71 23.41 0.76
CA ASN A 39 4.45 23.39 1.51
C ASN A 39 3.38 22.54 0.85
N SER A 40 3.43 22.31 -0.47
CA SER A 40 2.47 21.46 -1.17
C SER A 40 2.56 20.01 -0.73
N VAL A 41 3.76 19.51 -0.44
CA VAL A 41 3.96 18.14 0.06
C VAL A 41 3.48 18.01 1.51
N ALA A 42 3.74 19.02 2.34
CA ALA A 42 3.29 19.04 3.74
C ALA A 42 1.75 19.14 3.86
N ASN A 43 1.10 19.79 2.90
CA ASN A 43 -0.35 19.92 2.84
C ASN A 43 -1.06 18.72 2.19
N GLN A 44 -0.30 17.81 1.57
CA GLN A 44 -0.87 16.55 1.08
C GLN A 44 -1.16 15.63 2.27
N ASN A 45 -2.38 15.13 2.34
CA ASN A 45 -2.78 14.11 3.31
C ASN A 45 -2.07 12.80 2.94
N LEU A 46 -0.84 12.61 3.43
CA LEU A 46 -0.08 11.39 3.19
C LEU A 46 -0.75 10.20 3.88
N LEU A 47 -0.91 9.11 3.15
CA LEU A 47 -1.45 7.87 3.68
C LEU A 47 -0.44 7.21 4.63
N ARG A 48 -0.92 6.71 5.76
CA ARG A 48 -0.10 5.94 6.71
C ARG A 48 -0.19 4.47 6.39
N SER A 49 0.93 3.80 6.27
CA SER A 49 1.02 2.36 5.99
C SER A 49 0.34 1.49 7.06
N CYS A 50 0.22 1.98 8.29
CA CYS A 50 -0.43 1.25 9.40
C CYS A 50 -1.97 1.29 9.36
N LYS A 51 -2.58 2.07 8.45
CA LYS A 51 -4.05 2.19 8.35
C LYS A 51 -4.57 1.39 7.18
N PHE A 52 -4.55 0.09 7.30
CA PHE A 52 -5.08 -0.83 6.31
C PHE A 52 -6.05 -1.84 6.94
N ALA A 53 -6.83 -2.49 6.12
CA ALA A 53 -7.59 -3.68 6.48
C ALA A 53 -7.60 -4.65 5.30
N VAL A 54 -7.66 -5.93 5.62
CA VAL A 54 -7.80 -7.00 4.63
C VAL A 54 -9.15 -7.65 4.87
N GLN A 55 -9.88 -7.94 3.83
CA GLN A 55 -11.14 -8.67 3.91
C GLN A 55 -11.09 -9.87 2.97
N PHE A 56 -11.17 -11.06 3.54
CA PHE A 56 -11.38 -12.28 2.78
C PHE A 56 -12.89 -12.40 2.53
N ILE A 57 -13.31 -12.22 1.27
CA ILE A 57 -14.74 -12.21 0.90
C ILE A 57 -15.21 -13.64 0.74
N ARG A 58 -14.44 -14.46 0.04
CA ARG A 58 -14.78 -15.85 -0.27
C ARG A 58 -13.50 -16.68 -0.36
N ILE A 59 -13.51 -17.79 0.34
CA ILE A 59 -12.54 -18.89 0.17
C ILE A 59 -13.37 -20.17 0.02
N PRO A 60 -13.10 -21.00 -0.97
CA PRO A 60 -13.84 -22.24 -1.19
C PRO A 60 -13.72 -23.18 0.02
N GLY A 61 -14.87 -23.67 0.49
CA GLY A 61 -14.92 -24.64 1.59
C GLY A 61 -14.70 -24.08 3.00
N ILE A 62 -14.59 -22.77 3.18
CA ILE A 62 -14.39 -22.13 4.48
C ILE A 62 -15.61 -21.30 4.86
N GLU A 63 -16.00 -21.41 6.14
CA GLU A 63 -17.14 -20.69 6.69
C GLU A 63 -16.86 -19.19 6.85
N PRO A 64 -17.87 -18.31 6.66
CA PRO A 64 -17.67 -16.85 6.76
C PRO A 64 -17.19 -16.37 8.14
N ALA A 65 -17.45 -17.12 9.19
CA ALA A 65 -17.00 -16.78 10.55
C ALA A 65 -15.46 -16.86 10.66
N ASP A 66 -14.87 -17.90 10.09
CA ASP A 66 -13.43 -18.12 10.07
C ASP A 66 -12.70 -17.10 9.20
N LEU A 67 -13.33 -16.67 8.09
CA LEU A 67 -12.82 -15.60 7.22
C LEU A 67 -12.70 -14.26 7.96
N ARG A 68 -13.69 -13.92 8.81
CA ARG A 68 -13.61 -12.70 9.63
C ARG A 68 -12.47 -12.77 10.64
N ARG A 69 -12.26 -13.93 11.23
CA ARG A 69 -11.16 -14.15 12.17
C ARG A 69 -9.80 -13.95 11.52
N LEU A 70 -9.62 -14.50 10.31
CA LEU A 70 -8.42 -14.31 9.50
C LEU A 70 -8.14 -12.83 9.20
N THR A 71 -9.19 -12.07 8.91
CA THR A 71 -9.11 -10.61 8.68
C THR A 71 -8.49 -9.87 9.88
N TYR A 72 -8.90 -10.21 11.11
CA TYR A 72 -8.38 -9.54 12.32
C TYR A 72 -6.96 -9.95 12.70
N LEU A 73 -6.49 -11.10 12.24
CA LEU A 73 -5.17 -11.61 12.55
C LEU A 73 -4.10 -11.15 11.55
N CYS A 74 -4.48 -10.44 10.50
CA CYS A 74 -3.54 -9.92 9.53
C CYS A 74 -2.68 -8.79 10.12
N ASP A 75 -1.37 -9.00 10.17
CA ASP A 75 -0.37 -8.07 10.70
C ASP A 75 0.16 -7.14 9.61
N SER A 76 0.44 -7.68 8.45
CA SER A 76 0.95 -6.91 7.30
C SER A 76 0.50 -7.49 5.97
N VAL A 77 0.44 -6.63 4.97
CA VAL A 77 0.12 -7.01 3.59
C VAL A 77 0.95 -6.17 2.63
N GLU A 78 1.43 -6.79 1.58
CA GLU A 78 2.00 -6.10 0.43
C GLU A 78 0.91 -5.85 -0.61
N PHE A 79 0.86 -4.62 -1.14
CA PHE A 79 -0.07 -4.31 -2.23
C PHE A 79 0.47 -4.86 -3.55
N PRO A 80 -0.43 -5.23 -4.49
CA PRO A 80 -0.02 -5.81 -5.76
C PRO A 80 0.86 -4.85 -6.58
N GLY A 81 2.00 -5.36 -7.03
CA GLY A 81 2.91 -4.68 -7.94
C GLY A 81 2.72 -5.13 -9.38
N GLN A 82 3.23 -4.34 -10.31
CA GLN A 82 3.24 -4.66 -11.74
C GLN A 82 4.63 -4.45 -12.31
N THR A 83 5.04 -5.36 -13.17
CA THR A 83 6.29 -5.26 -13.90
C THR A 83 6.01 -5.41 -15.41
N LEU A 84 6.65 -4.57 -16.21
CA LEU A 84 6.60 -4.69 -17.66
C LEU A 84 7.82 -5.45 -18.14
N THR A 85 7.59 -6.59 -18.75
CA THR A 85 8.65 -7.35 -19.41
C THR A 85 8.93 -6.73 -20.76
N THR A 86 10.22 -6.43 -21.02
CA THR A 86 10.66 -5.74 -22.22
C THR A 86 11.58 -6.61 -23.04
N THR A 87 11.49 -6.51 -24.35
CA THR A 87 12.47 -7.09 -25.28
C THR A 87 13.35 -6.02 -25.88
N ASP A 88 14.61 -6.38 -26.16
CA ASP A 88 15.56 -5.48 -26.78
C ASP A 88 15.36 -5.46 -28.29
N TYR A 89 15.09 -4.29 -28.85
CA TYR A 89 15.00 -4.07 -30.27
C TYR A 89 16.19 -3.25 -30.75
N ARG A 90 16.90 -3.75 -31.74
CA ARG A 90 18.06 -3.09 -32.33
C ARG A 90 17.96 -3.05 -33.86
N ILE A 91 17.93 -1.86 -34.40
CA ILE A 91 18.14 -1.64 -35.85
C ILE A 91 19.63 -1.38 -36.05
N PRO A 92 20.29 -2.02 -37.05
CA PRO A 92 21.68 -1.73 -37.39
C PRO A 92 21.91 -0.24 -37.59
N GLY A 93 22.88 0.35 -36.88
CA GLY A 93 23.19 1.79 -36.92
C GLY A 93 22.37 2.69 -35.98
N GLN A 94 21.43 2.15 -35.20
CA GLN A 94 20.66 2.89 -34.22
C GLN A 94 20.94 2.43 -32.78
N LEU A 95 20.55 3.28 -31.81
CA LEU A 95 20.60 2.94 -30.41
C LEU A 95 19.64 1.78 -30.08
N LYS A 96 20.07 0.93 -29.15
CA LYS A 96 19.26 -0.16 -28.62
C LYS A 96 18.05 0.42 -27.90
N THR A 97 16.84 0.00 -28.28
CA THR A 97 15.57 0.41 -27.67
C THR A 97 14.90 -0.80 -27.00
N LYS A 98 14.27 -0.57 -25.87
CA LYS A 98 13.46 -1.58 -25.16
C LYS A 98 11.99 -1.39 -25.50
N ILE A 99 11.37 -2.47 -25.98
CA ILE A 99 9.94 -2.49 -26.30
C ILE A 99 9.21 -3.36 -25.27
N PRO A 100 8.23 -2.83 -24.52
CA PRO A 100 7.43 -3.63 -23.61
C PRO A 100 6.49 -4.54 -24.41
N TYR A 101 6.36 -5.81 -24.00
CA TYR A 101 5.49 -6.78 -24.67
C TYR A 101 4.54 -7.53 -23.74
N ALA A 102 4.84 -7.60 -22.43
CA ALA A 102 4.01 -8.30 -21.45
C ALA A 102 3.95 -7.54 -20.14
N ARG A 103 2.83 -7.70 -19.45
CA ARG A 103 2.62 -7.23 -18.07
C ARG A 103 2.63 -8.44 -17.14
N GLU A 104 3.46 -8.42 -16.13
CA GLU A 104 3.53 -9.43 -15.09
C GLU A 104 3.05 -8.84 -13.77
N LEU A 105 2.23 -9.59 -13.05
CA LEU A 105 1.72 -9.22 -11.73
C LEU A 105 2.60 -9.87 -10.66
N SER A 106 2.96 -9.09 -9.63
CA SER A 106 3.69 -9.61 -8.49
C SER A 106 2.72 -10.36 -7.57
N GLU A 107 3.22 -11.40 -6.91
CA GLU A 107 2.51 -12.07 -5.83
C GLU A 107 2.24 -11.08 -4.68
N VAL A 108 1.17 -11.29 -3.95
CA VAL A 108 0.83 -10.53 -2.74
C VAL A 108 1.13 -11.38 -1.52
N THR A 109 1.93 -10.84 -0.61
CA THR A 109 2.33 -11.51 0.62
C THR A 109 1.54 -10.97 1.79
N PHE A 110 0.98 -11.89 2.59
CA PHE A 110 0.27 -11.60 3.84
C PHE A 110 1.04 -12.19 5.01
N SER A 111 1.06 -11.46 6.12
CA SER A 111 1.55 -11.96 7.40
C SER A 111 0.41 -11.97 8.42
N PHE A 112 0.26 -13.08 9.14
CA PHE A 112 -0.79 -13.27 10.15
C PHE A 112 -0.17 -13.62 11.50
N TYR A 113 -0.72 -13.07 12.58
CA TYR A 113 -0.46 -13.58 13.90
C TYR A 113 -1.13 -14.95 14.08
N VAL A 114 -0.41 -15.87 14.69
CA VAL A 114 -0.90 -17.23 14.94
C VAL A 114 -1.38 -17.34 16.39
N PRO A 115 -2.69 -17.46 16.64
CA PRO A 115 -3.24 -17.69 17.97
C PRO A 115 -3.00 -19.14 18.40
N VAL A 116 -3.30 -19.43 19.66
CA VAL A 116 -3.09 -20.76 20.29
C VAL A 116 -3.80 -21.91 19.54
N ASP A 117 -4.89 -21.62 18.87
CA ASP A 117 -5.66 -22.59 18.09
C ASP A 117 -5.18 -22.79 16.64
N TYR A 118 -4.09 -22.14 16.25
CA TYR A 118 -3.46 -22.26 14.93
C TYR A 118 -4.42 -22.02 13.73
N SER A 119 -5.53 -21.30 13.95
CA SER A 119 -6.57 -21.13 12.92
C SER A 119 -6.07 -20.61 11.56
N PRO A 120 -5.18 -19.59 11.45
CA PRO A 120 -4.70 -19.15 10.13
C PRO A 120 -3.90 -20.24 9.41
N TYR A 121 -3.09 -20.99 10.16
CA TYR A 121 -2.27 -22.06 9.59
C TYR A 121 -3.14 -23.20 9.05
N THR A 122 -4.10 -23.68 9.84
CA THR A 122 -5.00 -24.77 9.43
C THR A 122 -5.84 -24.36 8.24
N LEU A 123 -6.42 -23.13 8.24
CA LEU A 123 -7.22 -22.63 7.12
C LEU A 123 -6.43 -22.54 5.81
N MET A 124 -5.21 -22.00 5.87
CA MET A 124 -4.35 -21.90 4.67
C MET A 124 -3.93 -23.27 4.16
N ASN A 125 -3.62 -24.18 5.08
CA ASN A 125 -3.22 -25.54 4.73
C ASN A 125 -4.39 -26.33 4.12
N ASP A 126 -5.57 -26.20 4.69
CA ASP A 126 -6.80 -26.84 4.16
C ASP A 126 -7.14 -26.29 2.79
N TRP A 127 -6.96 -24.97 2.56
CA TRP A 127 -7.17 -24.39 1.24
C TRP A 127 -6.16 -24.95 0.22
N ILE A 128 -4.87 -24.97 0.53
CA ILE A 128 -3.85 -25.56 -0.34
C ILE A 128 -4.13 -27.04 -0.60
N GLN A 129 -4.49 -27.80 0.45
CA GLN A 129 -4.84 -29.21 0.29
C GLN A 129 -6.08 -29.37 -0.60
N SER A 130 -7.10 -28.52 -0.46
CA SER A 130 -8.29 -28.56 -1.31
C SER A 130 -7.99 -28.36 -2.79
N ILE A 131 -6.93 -27.58 -3.11
CA ILE A 131 -6.44 -27.39 -4.47
C ILE A 131 -5.68 -28.63 -4.95
N SER A 132 -4.87 -29.23 -4.07
CA SER A 132 -3.96 -30.34 -4.37
C SER A 132 -4.56 -31.73 -4.22
N LEU A 133 -5.73 -31.87 -3.59
CA LEU A 133 -6.30 -33.15 -3.14
C LEU A 133 -6.70 -34.11 -4.25
N SER A 134 -6.51 -33.73 -5.51
CA SER A 134 -6.88 -34.56 -6.62
C SER A 134 -5.67 -34.93 -7.47
N THR A 135 -4.99 -35.99 -7.08
CA THR A 135 -4.07 -36.69 -8.00
C THR A 135 -4.79 -37.32 -9.20
N THR A 136 -6.11 -37.39 -9.18
CA THR A 136 -6.95 -38.03 -10.22
C THR A 136 -8.01 -37.12 -10.83
N GLN A 137 -8.32 -35.97 -10.23
CA GLN A 137 -9.33 -35.05 -10.76
C GLN A 137 -8.87 -33.60 -10.59
N ASN A 138 -8.50 -32.94 -11.69
CA ASN A 138 -8.28 -31.50 -11.68
C ASN A 138 -9.60 -30.79 -11.39
N ARG A 139 -9.62 -29.99 -10.33
CA ARG A 139 -10.74 -29.07 -10.08
C ARG A 139 -10.68 -27.92 -11.07
N TYR A 140 -11.84 -27.39 -11.41
CA TYR A 140 -11.90 -26.17 -12.22
C TYR A 140 -11.36 -24.98 -11.42
N LEU A 141 -10.75 -24.02 -12.10
CA LEU A 141 -10.18 -22.84 -11.47
C LEU A 141 -11.21 -22.11 -10.59
N ASP A 142 -12.43 -21.99 -11.03
CA ASP A 142 -13.52 -21.31 -10.31
C ASP A 142 -13.88 -21.97 -8.97
N GLU A 143 -13.55 -23.24 -8.77
CA GLU A 143 -13.79 -23.98 -7.53
C GLU A 143 -12.70 -23.79 -6.49
N ILE A 144 -11.50 -23.36 -6.90
CA ILE A 144 -10.32 -23.25 -6.06
C ILE A 144 -9.96 -21.81 -5.69
N VAL A 145 -10.44 -20.83 -6.47
CA VAL A 145 -10.11 -19.41 -6.30
C VAL A 145 -11.02 -18.72 -5.29
N GLY A 146 -10.42 -17.78 -4.57
CA GLY A 146 -11.10 -16.89 -3.64
C GLY A 146 -11.11 -15.45 -4.11
N SER A 147 -11.72 -14.58 -3.31
CA SER A 147 -11.74 -13.15 -3.51
C SER A 147 -11.28 -12.43 -2.24
N ILE A 148 -10.31 -11.55 -2.39
CA ILE A 148 -9.69 -10.81 -1.28
C ILE A 148 -9.75 -9.32 -1.60
N SER A 149 -10.19 -8.50 -0.64
CA SER A 149 -10.17 -7.04 -0.77
C SER A 149 -9.21 -6.43 0.23
N LEU A 150 -8.37 -5.54 -0.25
CA LEU A 150 -7.42 -4.76 0.53
C LEU A 150 -7.94 -3.33 0.62
N TYR A 151 -7.98 -2.78 1.82
CA TYR A 151 -8.45 -1.42 2.07
C TYR A 151 -7.33 -0.57 2.66
N GLN A 152 -7.16 0.62 2.12
CA GLN A 152 -6.32 1.66 2.71
C GLN A 152 -7.23 2.79 3.20
N PHE A 153 -7.01 3.24 4.45
CA PHE A 153 -7.80 4.30 5.05
C PHE A 153 -7.06 5.63 5.04
N ALA A 154 -7.79 6.71 4.75
CA ALA A 154 -7.27 8.05 4.81
C ALA A 154 -7.09 8.53 6.26
N ASP A 155 -6.05 9.34 6.51
CA ASP A 155 -5.81 9.99 7.79
C ASP A 155 -6.40 11.40 7.79
N THR A 156 -7.70 11.52 7.63
CA THR A 156 -8.38 12.83 7.53
C THR A 156 -8.59 13.54 8.87
N GLY A 157 -7.91 13.14 9.95
CA GLY A 157 -8.00 13.78 11.26
C GLY A 157 -9.39 13.76 11.90
N LYS A 158 -10.42 13.37 11.17
CA LYS A 158 -11.80 13.25 11.66
C LYS A 158 -12.00 11.88 12.28
N SER A 159 -11.65 11.82 13.54
CA SER A 159 -12.22 10.94 14.56
C SER A 159 -12.52 9.49 14.19
N PHE A 160 -11.61 8.62 14.58
CA PHE A 160 -11.88 7.21 14.82
C PHE A 160 -13.02 6.97 15.88
N ILE A 161 -13.50 8.02 16.51
CA ILE A 161 -14.41 7.91 17.67
C ILE A 161 -15.89 7.93 17.25
N ARG A 162 -16.24 8.40 16.06
CA ARG A 162 -17.66 8.51 15.62
C ARG A 162 -17.88 8.42 14.11
N GLY A 163 -17.28 7.51 13.42
CA GLY A 163 -17.58 7.35 12.00
C GLY A 163 -16.85 6.16 11.40
N THR A 164 -17.43 5.59 10.38
CA THR A 164 -16.73 4.64 9.49
C THR A 164 -15.45 5.31 8.99
N PRO A 165 -14.29 4.68 9.15
CA PRO A 165 -13.04 5.24 8.63
C PRO A 165 -13.21 5.52 7.14
N SER A 166 -12.81 6.71 6.70
CA SER A 166 -12.88 7.08 5.29
C SER A 166 -11.93 6.17 4.51
N LYS A 167 -12.46 5.37 3.62
CA LYS A 167 -11.67 4.58 2.68
C LYS A 167 -11.01 5.54 1.70
N SER A 168 -9.74 5.38 1.45
CA SER A 168 -9.02 6.11 0.41
C SER A 168 -8.92 5.27 -0.86
N MET A 169 -8.59 3.99 -0.69
CA MET A 169 -8.39 3.06 -1.79
C MET A 169 -8.85 1.67 -1.39
N GLN A 170 -9.43 0.97 -2.34
CA GLN A 170 -9.75 -0.45 -2.26
C GLN A 170 -9.11 -1.17 -3.43
N VAL A 171 -8.45 -2.27 -3.16
CA VAL A 171 -7.86 -3.15 -4.17
C VAL A 171 -8.50 -4.52 -4.03
N ASP A 172 -9.25 -4.94 -5.03
CA ASP A 172 -9.90 -6.24 -5.07
C ASP A 172 -9.05 -7.20 -5.90
N LEU A 173 -8.54 -8.24 -5.25
CA LEU A 173 -7.81 -9.32 -5.91
C LEU A 173 -8.82 -10.34 -6.46
N ILE A 174 -8.77 -10.54 -7.77
CA ILE A 174 -9.70 -11.40 -8.50
C ILE A 174 -9.06 -12.76 -8.72
N ASN A 175 -9.79 -13.82 -8.38
CA ASN A 175 -9.32 -15.20 -8.53
C ASN A 175 -7.98 -15.44 -7.83
N ALA A 176 -7.93 -15.06 -6.54
CA ALA A 176 -6.77 -15.24 -5.69
C ALA A 176 -6.74 -16.67 -5.11
N TYR A 177 -5.54 -17.25 -5.01
CA TYR A 177 -5.30 -18.52 -4.34
C TYR A 177 -3.90 -18.55 -3.71
N PRO A 178 -3.70 -19.30 -2.61
CA PRO A 178 -2.40 -19.38 -1.97
C PRO A 178 -1.42 -20.18 -2.82
N LEU A 179 -0.23 -19.61 -3.05
CA LEU A 179 0.89 -20.30 -3.70
C LEU A 179 1.77 -21.01 -2.69
N ASN A 180 2.07 -20.31 -1.60
CA ASN A 180 3.03 -20.78 -0.63
C ASN A 180 2.62 -20.31 0.77
N VAL A 181 2.77 -21.21 1.72
CA VAL A 181 2.68 -20.94 3.16
C VAL A 181 4.05 -21.25 3.75
N GLN A 182 4.70 -20.22 4.29
CA GLN A 182 6.05 -20.39 4.83
C GLN A 182 6.04 -21.19 6.12
N SER A 183 7.13 -21.94 6.34
CA SER A 183 7.35 -22.62 7.60
C SER A 183 7.54 -21.64 8.74
N MET A 184 6.97 -21.95 9.90
CA MET A 184 7.13 -21.14 11.12
C MET A 184 8.26 -21.75 11.96
N PRO A 185 9.36 -21.02 12.19
CA PRO A 185 10.41 -21.48 13.08
C PRO A 185 9.94 -21.47 14.54
N ALA A 186 10.28 -22.49 15.29
CA ALA A 186 10.09 -22.55 16.75
C ALA A 186 11.45 -22.63 17.44
N ASN A 187 11.70 -21.73 18.38
CA ASN A 187 12.97 -21.64 19.11
C ASN A 187 12.71 -21.37 20.60
N TRP A 188 13.37 -22.09 21.47
CA TRP A 188 13.25 -21.92 22.94
C TRP A 188 13.83 -20.58 23.44
N GLY A 189 14.69 -19.95 22.66
CA GLY A 189 15.34 -18.70 23.04
C GLY A 189 14.58 -17.44 22.56
N ASP A 190 13.48 -17.60 21.83
CA ASP A 190 12.69 -16.49 21.28
C ASP A 190 11.33 -16.40 21.98
N ASP A 191 11.03 -15.24 22.57
CA ASP A 191 9.76 -14.96 23.25
C ASP A 191 8.79 -14.16 22.34
N GLY A 192 9.02 -14.16 21.03
CA GLY A 192 8.20 -13.50 20.03
C GLY A 192 6.90 -14.24 19.71
N PHE A 193 5.90 -13.50 19.21
CA PHE A 193 4.68 -14.12 18.68
C PHE A 193 4.96 -14.81 17.35
N HIS A 194 4.39 -16.01 17.17
CA HIS A 194 4.44 -16.67 15.88
C HIS A 194 3.71 -15.88 14.81
N LYS A 195 4.37 -15.72 13.67
CA LYS A 195 3.80 -15.14 12.47
C LYS A 195 3.83 -16.15 11.34
N LEU A 196 2.71 -16.26 10.65
CA LEU A 196 2.53 -17.06 9.46
C LEU A 196 2.62 -16.14 8.25
N THR A 197 3.51 -16.41 7.31
CA THR A 197 3.60 -15.70 6.04
C THR A 197 3.06 -16.59 4.93
N ALA A 198 2.14 -16.03 4.13
CA ALA A 198 1.54 -16.72 3.00
C ALA A 198 1.58 -15.82 1.76
N SER A 199 2.03 -16.37 0.63
CA SER A 199 2.04 -15.70 -0.66
C SER A 199 0.83 -16.15 -1.48
N PHE A 200 0.19 -15.19 -2.14
CA PHE A 200 -1.00 -15.40 -2.96
C PHE A 200 -0.72 -14.98 -4.39
N PHE A 201 -1.16 -15.80 -5.32
CA PHE A 201 -1.29 -15.42 -6.71
C PHE A 201 -2.73 -14.97 -6.98
N PHE A 202 -2.90 -14.11 -7.96
CA PHE A 202 -4.20 -13.62 -8.43
C PHE A 202 -4.13 -13.38 -9.93
N VAL A 203 -5.27 -13.55 -10.59
CA VAL A 203 -5.32 -13.42 -12.07
C VAL A 203 -5.36 -11.96 -12.49
N ASP A 204 -6.09 -11.14 -11.75
CA ASP A 204 -6.20 -9.70 -12.01
C ASP A 204 -6.55 -8.96 -10.72
N TYR A 205 -6.44 -7.64 -10.72
CA TYR A 205 -6.92 -6.83 -9.62
C TYR A 205 -7.57 -5.55 -10.11
N ARG A 206 -8.50 -5.05 -9.30
CA ARG A 206 -9.20 -3.79 -9.56
C ARG A 206 -8.91 -2.80 -8.44
N ILE A 207 -8.54 -1.59 -8.82
CA ILE A 207 -8.37 -0.47 -7.89
C ILE A 207 -9.63 0.39 -7.95
N THR A 208 -10.19 0.73 -6.78
CA THR A 208 -11.29 1.67 -6.62
C THR A 208 -10.84 2.76 -5.64
N GLU A 209 -10.88 4.01 -6.06
CA GLU A 209 -10.59 5.19 -5.25
C GLU A 209 -11.91 5.77 -4.72
N PHE A 210 -11.88 6.40 -3.49
CA PHE A 210 -13.07 6.93 -2.81
C PHE A 210 -12.91 8.41 -2.46
#